data_63c30b99e4922b1f7617f6a9f4445b93
#
_entry.id   63c30b99e4922b1f7617f6a9f4445b93
#
_cell.length_a   1.000
_cell.length_b   1.000
_cell.length_c   1.000
_cell.angle_alpha   90.00
_cell.angle_beta   90.00
_cell.angle_gamma   90.00
#
_symmetry.space_group_name_H-M   'P 1'
#
loop_
_entity.id
_entity.type
_entity.pdbx_description
1 polymer ?
#
loop_
_entity_poly.entity_id
_entity_poly.type
_entity_poly.pdbx_seq_one_letter_code
_entity_poly.pdbx_strand_id
1 'polypeptide(L)'
;MSMDTPADTLAISIRGLVNRFGNQTVHDGLDLDVRRGEILGVVGGSGTGKSVLMRSILGLQRPAEGRIEVLGVDALSEDPADRLQIERNTGVLFQDGALFSSLTVGENVQVPLKEHHPELPESWRYELALLKVKLAG
;
A
#
# COMPACT_ATOMS: atom_id res chain seq x y z
N MET A 1 -22.53 -6.33 19.89
CA MET A 1 -23.18 -5.44 18.93
C MET A 1 -22.15 -5.01 17.89
N SER A 2 -22.12 -5.65 16.75
CA SER A 2 -21.27 -5.19 15.63
C SER A 2 -21.88 -3.88 15.16
N MET A 3 -21.24 -2.75 15.44
CA MET A 3 -21.50 -1.55 14.68
C MET A 3 -20.92 -1.81 13.30
N ASP A 4 -21.78 -2.11 12.33
CA ASP A 4 -21.41 -2.09 10.92
C ASP A 4 -20.90 -0.67 10.62
N THR A 5 -19.57 -0.54 10.60
CA THR A 5 -18.94 0.70 10.19
C THR A 5 -19.28 0.88 8.71
N PRO A 6 -19.91 1.99 8.28
CA PRO A 6 -20.25 2.17 6.89
C PRO A 6 -19.01 1.96 6.01
N ALA A 7 -19.14 1.23 4.92
CA ALA A 7 -18.05 0.92 3.99
C ALA A 7 -17.25 2.18 3.56
N ASP A 8 -17.93 3.32 3.51
CA ASP A 8 -17.35 4.63 3.17
C ASP A 8 -16.35 5.19 4.20
N THR A 9 -16.27 4.61 5.41
CA THR A 9 -15.36 5.07 6.49
C THR A 9 -14.08 4.25 6.59
N LEU A 10 -14.00 3.12 5.85
CA LEU A 10 -12.83 2.26 5.87
C LEU A 10 -11.84 2.65 4.76
N ALA A 11 -10.56 2.75 5.13
CA ALA A 11 -9.47 2.86 4.16
C ALA A 11 -9.06 1.48 3.67
N ILE A 12 -9.04 0.49 4.56
CA ILE A 12 -8.71 -0.90 4.22
C ILE A 12 -9.72 -1.81 4.93
N SER A 13 -10.23 -2.80 4.20
CA SER A 13 -11.07 -3.87 4.74
C SER A 13 -10.54 -5.22 4.29
N ILE A 14 -10.27 -6.11 5.23
CA ILE A 14 -9.77 -7.46 4.98
C ILE A 14 -10.73 -8.44 5.62
N ARG A 15 -11.10 -9.49 4.88
CA ARG A 15 -11.98 -10.55 5.36
C ARG A 15 -11.45 -11.92 4.98
N GLY A 16 -11.31 -12.79 5.99
CA GLY A 16 -10.95 -14.18 5.80
C GLY A 16 -9.60 -14.40 5.13
N LEU A 17 -8.62 -13.50 5.35
CA LEU A 17 -7.32 -13.58 4.68
C LEU A 17 -6.56 -14.84 5.07
N VAL A 18 -6.16 -15.61 4.08
CA VAL A 18 -5.32 -16.80 4.24
C VAL A 18 -4.06 -16.65 3.40
N ASN A 19 -2.92 -16.70 4.05
CA ASN A 19 -1.61 -16.74 3.38
C ASN A 19 -0.89 -18.03 3.77
N ARG A 20 -0.49 -18.81 2.76
CA ARG A 20 0.23 -20.07 2.92
C ARG A 20 1.51 -20.09 2.10
N PHE A 21 2.57 -20.64 2.66
CA PHE A 21 3.85 -20.86 2.00
C PHE A 21 4.29 -22.31 2.23
N GLY A 22 4.12 -23.14 1.21
CA GLY A 22 4.31 -24.59 1.37
C GLY A 22 3.38 -25.14 2.46
N ASN A 23 3.96 -25.70 3.50
CA ASN A 23 3.21 -26.27 4.63
C ASN A 23 2.96 -25.27 5.77
N GLN A 24 3.43 -24.02 5.65
CA GLN A 24 3.28 -23.00 6.67
C GLN A 24 2.12 -22.08 6.35
N THR A 25 1.15 -21.99 7.25
CA THR A 25 0.08 -20.99 7.23
C THR A 25 0.52 -19.79 8.09
N VAL A 26 0.58 -18.62 7.48
CA VAL A 26 1.01 -17.37 8.13
C VAL A 26 -0.21 -16.57 8.61
N HIS A 27 -1.25 -16.50 7.78
CA HIS A 27 -2.55 -15.95 8.15
C HIS A 27 -3.62 -17.00 7.89
N ASP A 28 -4.53 -17.19 8.83
CA ASP A 28 -5.59 -18.20 8.79
C ASP A 28 -6.93 -17.57 9.15
N GLY A 29 -7.57 -16.98 8.14
CA GLY A 29 -8.87 -16.31 8.31
C GLY A 29 -8.79 -14.94 8.99
N LEU A 30 -7.72 -14.16 8.71
CA LEU A 30 -7.53 -12.83 9.29
C LEU A 30 -8.59 -11.84 8.79
N ASP A 31 -9.28 -11.19 9.73
CA ASP A 31 -10.12 -10.02 9.48
C ASP A 31 -9.46 -8.76 10.06
N LEU A 32 -9.48 -7.69 9.30
CA LEU A 32 -8.89 -6.41 9.72
C LEU A 32 -9.60 -5.25 9.04
N ASP A 33 -9.90 -4.21 9.80
CA ASP A 33 -10.39 -2.94 9.31
C ASP A 33 -9.43 -1.81 9.70
N VAL A 34 -9.14 -0.94 8.75
CA VAL A 34 -8.42 0.32 8.98
C VAL A 34 -9.34 1.45 8.57
N ARG A 35 -9.64 2.35 9.48
CA ARG A 35 -10.52 3.50 9.23
C ARG A 35 -9.78 4.61 8.50
N ARG A 36 -10.51 5.44 7.78
CA ARG A 36 -9.94 6.67 7.21
C ARG A 36 -9.43 7.57 8.33
N GLY A 37 -8.21 8.12 8.15
CA GLY A 37 -7.57 8.98 9.14
C GLY A 37 -6.98 8.25 10.35
N GLU A 38 -7.03 6.92 10.39
CA GLU A 38 -6.47 6.11 11.46
C GLU A 38 -4.99 5.82 11.22
N ILE A 39 -4.21 5.79 12.30
CA ILE A 39 -2.85 5.25 12.31
C ILE A 39 -2.93 3.91 13.05
N LEU A 40 -2.77 2.81 12.33
CA LEU A 40 -2.79 1.46 12.88
C LEU A 40 -1.37 0.90 13.00
N GLY A 41 -1.00 0.50 14.22
CA GLY A 41 0.26 -0.20 14.46
C GLY A 41 0.09 -1.72 14.31
N VAL A 42 0.93 -2.34 13.49
CA VAL A 42 1.01 -3.80 13.38
C VAL A 42 2.28 -4.27 14.05
N VAL A 43 2.15 -4.98 15.15
CA VAL A 43 3.27 -5.42 15.99
C VAL A 43 3.34 -6.94 16.05
N GLY A 44 4.52 -7.47 16.25
CA GLY A 44 4.77 -8.90 16.36
C GLY A 44 6.25 -9.22 16.20
N GLY A 45 6.64 -10.43 16.59
CA GLY A 45 8.01 -10.92 16.40
C GLY A 45 8.36 -11.11 14.92
N SER A 46 9.63 -11.40 14.64
CA SER A 46 10.08 -11.77 13.30
C SER A 46 9.36 -13.04 12.82
N GLY A 47 8.96 -13.06 11.56
CA GLY A 47 8.28 -14.22 10.95
C GLY A 47 6.79 -14.38 11.32
N THR A 48 6.16 -13.40 11.98
CA THR A 48 4.73 -13.46 12.36
C THR A 48 3.77 -13.03 11.25
N GLY A 49 4.28 -12.66 10.07
CA GLY A 49 3.45 -12.35 8.90
C GLY A 49 3.17 -10.86 8.67
N LYS A 50 3.80 -9.94 9.40
CA LYS A 50 3.62 -8.48 9.21
C LYS A 50 3.92 -8.04 7.77
N SER A 51 5.06 -8.44 7.24
CA SER A 51 5.47 -8.10 5.87
C SER A 51 4.59 -8.78 4.82
N VAL A 52 4.12 -10.00 5.09
CA VAL A 52 3.19 -10.71 4.23
C VAL A 52 1.85 -9.99 4.16
N LEU A 53 1.34 -9.51 5.30
CA LEU A 53 0.13 -8.71 5.37
C LEU A 53 0.25 -7.43 4.53
N MET A 54 1.33 -6.67 4.72
CA MET A 54 1.60 -5.45 3.94
C MET A 54 1.66 -5.72 2.43
N ARG A 55 2.38 -6.77 2.03
CA ARG A 55 2.48 -7.16 0.61
C ARG A 55 1.14 -7.57 0.03
N SER A 56 0.30 -8.26 0.81
CA SER A 56 -1.04 -8.64 0.38
C SER A 56 -1.94 -7.42 0.16
N ILE A 57 -1.90 -6.44 1.07
CA ILE A 57 -2.65 -5.17 0.95
C ILE A 57 -2.20 -4.38 -0.28
N LEU A 58 -0.91 -4.36 -0.57
CA LEU A 58 -0.34 -3.64 -1.71
C LEU A 58 -0.48 -4.39 -3.05
N GLY A 59 -1.09 -5.58 -3.05
CA GLY A 59 -1.20 -6.40 -4.26
C GLY A 59 0.13 -6.98 -4.76
N LEU A 60 1.19 -6.91 -3.95
CA LEU A 60 2.51 -7.47 -4.28
C LEU A 60 2.58 -8.98 -4.04
N GLN A 61 1.62 -9.51 -3.31
CA GLN A 61 1.48 -10.92 -3.03
C GLN A 61 0.01 -11.32 -3.02
N ARG A 62 -0.33 -12.34 -3.80
CA ARG A 62 -1.69 -12.87 -3.85
C ARG A 62 -1.91 -13.83 -2.67
N PRO A 63 -2.89 -13.60 -1.81
CA PRO A 63 -3.26 -14.56 -0.76
C PRO A 63 -3.89 -15.82 -1.36
N ALA A 64 -3.88 -16.91 -0.59
CA ALA A 64 -4.55 -18.15 -0.96
C ALA A 64 -6.07 -17.99 -0.95
N GLU A 65 -6.60 -17.28 0.06
CA GLU A 65 -8.04 -17.04 0.23
C GLU A 65 -8.25 -15.67 0.88
N GLY A 66 -9.47 -15.16 0.77
CA GLY A 66 -9.91 -13.95 1.41
C GLY A 66 -10.17 -12.80 0.44
N ARG A 67 -10.59 -11.68 1.01
CA ARG A 67 -10.90 -10.45 0.28
C ARG A 67 -10.13 -9.29 0.91
N ILE A 68 -9.61 -8.41 0.06
CA ILE A 68 -8.94 -7.17 0.46
C ILE A 68 -9.52 -6.03 -0.36
N GLU A 69 -10.07 -5.04 0.31
CA GLU A 69 -10.50 -3.79 -0.31
C GLU A 69 -9.63 -2.64 0.20
N VAL A 70 -9.13 -1.82 -0.70
CA VAL A 70 -8.36 -0.61 -0.41
C VAL A 70 -9.07 0.58 -1.02
N LEU A 71 -9.53 1.51 -0.18
CA LEU A 71 -10.30 2.69 -0.60
C LEU A 71 -11.53 2.33 -1.44
N GLY A 72 -12.19 1.20 -1.13
CA GLY A 72 -13.35 0.69 -1.84
C GLY A 72 -13.06 -0.06 -3.14
N VAL A 73 -11.78 -0.29 -3.45
CA VAL A 73 -11.36 -1.03 -4.65
C VAL A 73 -10.81 -2.40 -4.25
N ASP A 74 -11.20 -3.45 -4.98
CA ASP A 74 -10.69 -4.80 -4.76
C ASP A 74 -9.19 -4.87 -5.09
N ALA A 75 -8.36 -5.06 -4.07
CA ALA A 75 -6.91 -5.16 -4.24
C ALA A 75 -6.46 -6.45 -4.96
N LEU A 76 -7.35 -7.43 -5.11
CA LEU A 76 -7.09 -8.69 -5.81
C LEU A 76 -7.67 -8.70 -7.24
N SER A 77 -8.26 -7.59 -7.67
CA SER A 77 -8.79 -7.40 -9.02
C SER A 77 -7.70 -7.61 -10.07
N GLU A 78 -8.07 -8.26 -11.17
CA GLU A 78 -7.22 -8.43 -12.35
C GLU A 78 -7.34 -7.26 -13.33
N ASP A 79 -8.28 -6.34 -13.09
CA ASP A 79 -8.44 -5.14 -13.90
C ASP A 79 -7.28 -4.16 -13.65
N PRO A 80 -6.50 -3.80 -14.69
CA PRO A 80 -5.42 -2.83 -14.55
C PRO A 80 -5.89 -1.45 -14.05
N ALA A 81 -7.13 -1.07 -14.30
CA ALA A 81 -7.69 0.19 -13.83
C ALA A 81 -7.84 0.23 -12.31
N ASP A 82 -8.28 -0.88 -11.70
CA ASP A 82 -8.39 -1.01 -10.25
C ASP A 82 -7.01 -0.92 -9.58
N ARG A 83 -6.04 -1.66 -10.13
CA ARG A 83 -4.66 -1.62 -9.64
C ARG A 83 -4.09 -0.20 -9.71
N LEU A 84 -4.24 0.47 -10.84
CA LEU A 84 -3.76 1.83 -11.01
C LEU A 84 -4.42 2.81 -10.03
N GLN A 85 -5.72 2.63 -9.74
CA GLN A 85 -6.45 3.45 -8.78
C GLN A 85 -5.87 3.28 -7.36
N ILE A 86 -5.56 2.06 -6.95
CA ILE A 86 -4.92 1.80 -5.66
C ILE A 86 -3.51 2.42 -5.61
N GLU A 87 -2.69 2.17 -6.62
CA GLU A 87 -1.31 2.68 -6.70
C GLU A 87 -1.24 4.20 -6.60
N ARG A 88 -2.15 4.92 -7.27
CA ARG A 88 -2.21 6.39 -7.23
C ARG A 88 -2.59 6.97 -5.88
N ASN A 89 -3.28 6.19 -5.05
CA ASN A 89 -3.80 6.62 -3.75
C ASN A 89 -3.04 6.02 -2.56
N THR A 90 -1.98 5.26 -2.81
CA THR A 90 -1.16 4.64 -1.77
C THR A 90 0.29 5.06 -1.89
N GLY A 91 0.95 5.16 -0.75
CA GLY A 91 2.39 5.36 -0.67
C GLY A 91 3.00 4.32 0.27
N VAL A 92 4.19 3.84 -0.05
CA VAL A 92 4.89 2.82 0.73
C VAL A 92 6.24 3.35 1.16
N LEU A 93 6.52 3.26 2.46
CA LEU A 93 7.86 3.49 3.00
C LEU A 93 8.47 2.14 3.36
N PHE A 94 9.47 1.71 2.59
CA PHE A 94 10.18 0.47 2.84
C PHE A 94 11.26 0.66 3.91
N GLN A 95 11.56 -0.40 4.66
CA GLN A 95 12.56 -0.40 5.72
C GLN A 95 13.95 -0.01 5.19
N ASP A 96 14.33 -0.47 4.01
CA ASP A 96 15.65 -0.25 3.40
C ASP A 96 15.66 0.89 2.36
N GLY A 97 14.68 1.80 2.42
CA GLY A 97 14.58 2.98 1.58
C GLY A 97 14.08 2.72 0.16
N ALA A 98 14.47 1.64 -0.49
CA ALA A 98 14.08 1.26 -1.86
C ALA A 98 14.27 2.38 -2.91
N LEU A 99 15.39 3.09 -2.84
CA LEU A 99 15.76 4.15 -3.78
C LEU A 99 16.58 3.58 -4.94
N PHE A 100 16.45 4.20 -6.12
CA PHE A 100 17.29 3.91 -7.26
C PHE A 100 18.68 4.52 -7.03
N SER A 101 19.70 3.68 -6.91
CA SER A 101 21.08 4.09 -6.62
C SER A 101 21.73 4.89 -7.77
N SER A 102 21.22 4.73 -8.99
CA SER A 102 21.68 5.46 -10.17
C SER A 102 21.05 6.84 -10.34
N LEU A 103 20.06 7.19 -9.52
CA LEU A 103 19.35 8.46 -9.56
C LEU A 103 19.77 9.36 -8.40
N THR A 104 19.73 10.66 -8.62
CA THR A 104 19.88 11.66 -7.56
C THR A 104 18.69 11.62 -6.60
N VAL A 105 18.79 12.29 -5.45
CA VAL A 105 17.67 12.45 -4.51
C VAL A 105 16.47 13.09 -5.20
N GLY A 106 16.67 14.17 -5.92
CA GLY A 106 15.61 14.87 -6.66
C GLY A 106 14.95 13.99 -7.73
N GLU A 107 15.74 13.20 -8.45
CA GLU A 107 15.22 12.25 -9.44
C GLU A 107 14.43 11.12 -8.80
N ASN A 108 14.90 10.56 -7.67
CA ASN A 108 14.15 9.55 -6.91
C ASN A 108 12.77 10.06 -6.45
N VAL A 109 12.71 11.27 -5.92
CA VAL A 109 11.45 11.88 -5.48
C VAL A 109 10.50 12.14 -6.65
N GLN A 110 11.03 12.37 -7.86
CA GLN A 110 10.23 12.58 -9.06
C GLN A 110 9.70 11.29 -9.70
N VAL A 111 10.24 10.10 -9.36
CA VAL A 111 9.83 8.84 -9.98
C VAL A 111 8.30 8.63 -9.94
N PRO A 112 7.62 8.74 -8.79
CA PRO A 112 6.17 8.60 -8.76
C PRO A 112 5.43 9.65 -9.59
N LEU A 113 5.95 10.88 -9.65
CA LEU A 113 5.34 11.93 -10.47
C LEU A 113 5.48 11.63 -11.97
N LYS A 114 6.62 11.10 -12.40
CA LYS A 114 6.83 10.69 -13.81
C LYS A 114 5.93 9.51 -14.18
N GLU A 115 5.74 8.58 -13.28
CA GLU A 115 4.94 7.38 -13.51
C GLU A 115 3.44 7.67 -13.55
N HIS A 116 2.93 8.40 -12.56
CA HIS A 116 1.49 8.60 -12.39
C HIS A 116 0.96 9.92 -12.94
N HIS A 117 1.84 10.90 -13.18
CA HIS A 117 1.51 12.25 -13.65
C HIS A 117 2.47 12.70 -14.76
N PRO A 118 2.55 11.93 -15.86
CA PRO A 118 3.44 12.28 -16.98
C PRO A 118 3.07 13.61 -17.65
N GLU A 119 1.81 14.05 -17.49
CA GLU A 119 1.30 15.34 -17.99
C GLU A 119 1.91 16.55 -17.30
N LEU A 120 2.48 16.39 -16.11
CA LEU A 120 3.10 17.51 -15.39
C LEU A 120 4.40 17.97 -16.10
N PRO A 121 4.58 19.29 -16.31
CA PRO A 121 5.85 19.83 -16.82
C PRO A 121 7.03 19.47 -15.92
N GLU A 122 8.21 19.29 -16.51
CA GLU A 122 9.43 18.94 -15.76
C GLU A 122 9.75 19.96 -14.65
N SER A 123 9.55 21.25 -14.93
CA SER A 123 9.76 22.32 -13.95
C SER A 123 8.86 22.13 -12.71
N TRP A 124 7.63 21.76 -12.91
CA TRP A 124 6.69 21.52 -11.80
C TRP A 124 7.06 20.27 -10.99
N ARG A 125 7.48 19.20 -11.67
CA ARG A 125 7.96 18.00 -10.99
C ARG A 125 9.17 18.29 -10.12
N TYR A 126 10.09 19.12 -10.63
CA TYR A 126 11.27 19.54 -9.88
C TYR A 126 10.90 20.38 -8.65
N GLU A 127 10.03 21.37 -8.79
CA GLU A 127 9.57 22.23 -7.69
C GLU A 127 8.84 21.42 -6.60
N LEU A 128 7.98 20.48 -7.00
CA LEU A 128 7.30 19.57 -6.07
C LEU A 128 8.29 18.65 -5.35
N ALA A 129 9.27 18.12 -6.04
CA ALA A 129 10.31 17.30 -5.44
C ALA A 129 11.13 18.09 -4.41
N LEU A 130 11.53 19.32 -4.76
CA LEU A 130 12.26 20.21 -3.86
C LEU A 130 11.43 20.54 -2.60
N LEU A 131 10.14 20.82 -2.77
CA LEU A 131 9.23 21.05 -1.66
C LEU A 131 9.16 19.83 -0.73
N LYS A 132 9.01 18.63 -1.28
CA LYS A 132 8.92 17.39 -0.48
C LYS A 132 10.21 17.10 0.28
N VAL A 133 11.37 17.30 -0.35
CA VAL A 133 12.67 17.15 0.31
C VAL A 133 12.80 18.13 1.48
N LYS A 134 12.44 19.40 1.28
CA LYS A 134 12.47 20.41 2.34
C LYS A 134 11.51 20.11 3.50
N LEU A 135 10.34 19.54 3.22
CA LEU A 135 9.38 19.13 4.25
C LEU A 135 9.83 17.93 5.06
N ALA A 136 10.65 17.08 4.49
CA ALA A 136 11.21 15.92 5.18
C ALA A 136 12.41 16.25 6.09
N GLY A 137 12.93 17.43 5.99
CA GLY A 137 14.09 17.93 6.75
C GLY A 137 15.31 18.06 5.87
#